data_e98f6ebeef44b031bed1ff09074720c6
#
_entry.id   e98f6ebeef44b031bed1ff09074720c6
#
_cell.length_a   1.000
_cell.length_b   1.000
_cell.length_c   1.000
_cell.angle_alpha   90.00
_cell.angle_beta   90.00
_cell.angle_gamma   90.00
#
_symmetry.space_group_name_H-M   'P 1'
#
loop_
_entity.id
_entity.type
_entity.pdbx_description
1 polymer ?
#
loop_
_entity_poly.entity_id
_entity_poly.type
_entity_poly.pdbx_seq_one_letter_code
_entity_poly.pdbx_strand_id
1 'polypeptide(L)'
;NTECKKIVWKISFILIGAKNRVKNLKLYAEKNNIKADLYLSIESGINNSLGRWMITNIAVIEDNFDFESYGTSPSFPVPDRLAEDVIRTDLSQVMDKVLGEDKERHNQKGGIQLLTHNKVTRVDLTEMAFIMALTKYINGDTWK
;
A
#
# COMPACT_ATOMS: atom_id res chain seq x y z
N ASN A 1 -14.69 4.68 34.03
CA ASN A 1 -13.50 5.07 33.28
C ASN A 1 -13.04 3.89 32.43
N THR A 2 -13.70 3.68 31.30
CA THR A 2 -13.21 2.78 30.26
C THR A 2 -12.33 3.61 29.35
N GLU A 3 -11.02 3.61 29.61
CA GLU A 3 -10.03 4.07 28.66
C GLU A 3 -10.16 3.17 27.42
N CYS A 4 -10.79 3.72 26.39
CA CYS A 4 -10.78 3.12 25.07
C CYS A 4 -9.31 3.13 24.62
N LYS A 5 -8.65 1.97 24.68
CA LYS A 5 -7.29 1.81 24.16
C LYS A 5 -7.34 2.25 22.72
N LYS A 6 -6.81 3.44 22.42
CA LYS A 6 -6.64 3.92 21.04
C LYS A 6 -5.84 2.86 20.29
N ILE A 7 -6.49 2.12 19.42
CA ILE A 7 -5.80 1.18 18.53
C ILE A 7 -4.88 2.03 17.65
N VAL A 8 -3.57 1.87 17.84
CA VAL A 8 -2.56 2.58 17.05
C VAL A 8 -2.25 1.73 15.83
N TRP A 9 -2.70 2.16 14.67
CA TRP A 9 -2.37 1.56 13.40
C TRP A 9 -1.10 2.20 12.86
N LYS A 10 0.01 1.45 12.90
CA LYS A 10 1.32 1.92 12.48
C LYS A 10 1.58 1.60 11.01
N ILE A 11 2.24 2.53 10.32
CA ILE A 11 2.72 2.32 8.95
C ILE A 11 3.63 1.08 8.83
N SER A 12 4.33 0.72 9.91
CA SER A 12 5.17 -0.49 9.96
C SER A 12 4.39 -1.78 9.71
N PHE A 13 3.10 -1.86 10.04
CA PHE A 13 2.28 -3.03 9.74
C PHE A 13 2.07 -3.22 8.23
N ILE A 14 1.96 -2.12 7.48
CA ILE A 14 1.86 -2.16 6.03
C ILE A 14 3.17 -2.70 5.42
N LEU A 15 4.31 -2.23 5.93
CA LEU A 15 5.62 -2.71 5.51
C LEU A 15 5.81 -4.21 5.80
N ILE A 16 5.42 -4.67 6.98
CA ILE A 16 5.47 -6.10 7.34
C ILE A 16 4.62 -6.93 6.36
N GLY A 17 3.41 -6.47 6.03
CA GLY A 17 2.55 -7.12 5.05
C GLY A 17 3.20 -7.23 3.68
N ALA A 18 3.81 -6.15 3.18
CA ALA A 18 4.53 -6.14 1.91
C ALA A 18 5.74 -7.10 1.92
N LYS A 19 6.54 -7.11 2.99
CA LYS A 19 7.67 -8.04 3.15
C LYS A 19 7.23 -9.50 3.18
N ASN A 20 6.15 -9.81 3.88
CA ASN A 20 5.59 -11.16 3.91
C ASN A 20 5.15 -11.63 2.52
N ARG A 21 4.61 -10.74 1.69
CA ARG A 21 4.26 -11.06 0.30
C ARG A 21 5.50 -11.41 -0.52
N VAL A 22 6.60 -10.66 -0.41
CA VAL A 22 7.86 -10.97 -1.09
C VAL A 22 8.40 -12.32 -0.65
N LYS A 23 8.40 -12.59 0.66
CA LYS A 23 8.82 -13.90 1.20
C LYS A 23 7.99 -15.04 0.61
N ASN A 24 6.69 -14.89 0.53
CA ASN A 24 5.82 -15.90 -0.05
C ASN A 24 6.05 -16.07 -1.55
N LEU A 25 6.35 -14.99 -2.29
CA LEU A 25 6.71 -15.06 -3.71
C LEU A 25 8.01 -15.84 -3.92
N LYS A 26 9.04 -15.62 -3.09
CA LYS A 26 10.29 -16.39 -3.14
C LYS A 26 10.05 -17.89 -2.92
N LEU A 27 9.28 -18.25 -1.88
CA LEU A 27 8.92 -19.64 -1.61
C LEU A 27 8.12 -20.27 -2.76
N TYR A 28 7.21 -19.52 -3.36
CA TYR A 28 6.44 -19.97 -4.52
C TYR A 28 7.33 -20.20 -5.74
N ALA A 29 8.25 -19.28 -6.02
CA ALA A 29 9.20 -19.37 -7.12
C ALA A 29 10.12 -20.59 -6.96
N GLU A 30 10.65 -20.81 -5.77
CA GLU A 30 11.47 -21.98 -5.45
C GLU A 30 10.70 -23.29 -5.67
N LYS A 31 9.50 -23.40 -5.10
CA LYS A 31 8.66 -24.61 -5.24
C LYS A 31 8.29 -24.92 -6.68
N ASN A 32 8.14 -23.92 -7.54
CA ASN A 32 7.72 -24.06 -8.92
C ASN A 32 8.89 -23.94 -9.93
N ASN A 33 10.14 -23.91 -9.47
CA ASN A 33 11.33 -23.73 -10.29
C ASN A 33 11.26 -22.49 -11.20
N ILE A 34 10.67 -21.40 -10.71
CA ILE A 34 10.61 -20.12 -11.41
C ILE A 34 11.91 -19.35 -11.12
N LYS A 35 12.62 -18.96 -12.18
CA LYS A 35 13.79 -18.09 -12.07
C LYS A 35 13.33 -16.64 -12.17
N ALA A 36 13.69 -15.86 -11.16
CA ALA A 36 13.45 -14.42 -11.11
C ALA A 36 14.66 -13.73 -10.50
N ASP A 37 14.99 -12.54 -10.99
CA ASP A 37 16.07 -11.73 -10.45
C ASP A 37 15.57 -10.83 -9.32
N LEU A 38 14.32 -10.38 -9.41
CA LEU A 38 13.68 -9.49 -8.45
C LEU A 38 12.29 -10.02 -8.06
N TYR A 39 11.96 -9.84 -6.80
CA TYR A 39 10.64 -10.12 -6.23
C TYR A 39 10.03 -8.81 -5.74
N LEU A 40 8.85 -8.50 -6.24
CA LEU A 40 8.18 -7.23 -6.00
C LEU A 40 6.84 -7.47 -5.33
N SER A 41 6.53 -6.64 -4.36
CA SER A 41 5.20 -6.60 -3.76
C SER A 41 4.76 -5.18 -3.46
N ILE A 42 3.48 -5.00 -3.29
CA ILE A 42 2.90 -3.77 -2.78
C ILE A 42 1.79 -4.10 -1.79
N GLU A 43 1.72 -3.34 -0.72
CA GLU A 43 0.66 -3.41 0.28
C GLU A 43 0.10 -2.01 0.51
N SER A 44 -1.21 -1.94 0.62
CA SER A 44 -1.92 -0.70 0.97
C SER A 44 -2.50 -0.84 2.36
N GLY A 45 -2.47 0.22 3.13
CA GLY A 45 -3.07 0.17 4.44
C GLY A 45 -3.42 1.54 5.00
N ILE A 46 -4.36 1.50 5.92
CA ILE A 46 -4.71 2.67 6.73
C ILE A 46 -3.82 2.73 7.96
N ASN A 47 -3.37 3.92 8.29
CA ASN A 47 -2.57 4.18 9.49
C ASN A 47 -2.85 5.57 10.04
N ASN A 48 -2.48 5.80 11.28
CA ASN A 48 -2.61 7.10 11.95
C ASN A 48 -1.27 7.61 12.47
N SER A 49 -0.18 7.24 11.80
CA SER A 49 1.18 7.59 12.21
C SER A 49 1.45 9.10 12.26
N LEU A 50 0.69 9.89 11.49
CA LEU A 50 0.77 11.34 11.46
C LEU A 50 -0.30 12.04 12.34
N GLY A 51 -0.96 11.30 13.25
CA GLY A 51 -2.02 11.85 14.10
C GLY A 51 -3.39 11.98 13.40
N ARG A 52 -3.49 11.58 12.14
CA ARG A 52 -4.71 11.52 11.33
C ARG A 52 -4.76 10.22 10.56
N TRP A 53 -5.96 9.78 10.23
CA TRP A 53 -6.13 8.60 9.39
C TRP A 53 -5.69 8.87 7.97
N MET A 54 -4.71 8.10 7.54
CA MET A 54 -4.11 8.18 6.20
C MET A 54 -4.07 6.80 5.57
N ILE A 55 -4.13 6.75 4.24
CA ILE A 55 -3.81 5.54 3.48
C ILE A 55 -2.45 5.74 2.81
N THR A 56 -1.62 4.70 2.88
CA THR A 56 -0.29 4.67 2.29
C THR A 56 -0.10 3.34 1.57
N ASN A 57 0.55 3.35 0.40
CA ASN A 57 1.01 2.15 -0.27
C ASN A 57 2.51 2.00 -0.05
N ILE A 58 2.97 0.79 0.26
CA ILE A 58 4.38 0.47 0.40
C ILE A 58 4.73 -0.62 -0.60
N ALA A 59 5.67 -0.32 -1.50
CA ALA A 59 6.27 -1.28 -2.41
C ALA A 59 7.56 -1.82 -1.80
N VAL A 60 7.78 -3.12 -1.90
CA VAL A 60 9.01 -3.80 -1.50
C VAL A 60 9.60 -4.50 -2.71
N ILE A 61 10.89 -4.37 -2.89
CA ILE A 61 11.69 -5.08 -3.91
C ILE A 61 12.82 -5.80 -3.19
N GLU A 62 13.02 -7.07 -3.51
CA GLU A 62 14.10 -7.89 -2.96
C GLU A 62 14.68 -8.77 -4.05
N ASP A 63 16.01 -8.89 -4.10
CA ASP A 63 16.72 -9.79 -5.00
C ASP A 63 17.02 -11.17 -4.37
N ASN A 64 17.79 -11.98 -5.09
CA ASN A 64 18.21 -13.30 -4.61
C ASN A 64 19.37 -13.26 -3.59
N PHE A 65 19.91 -12.09 -3.30
CA PHE A 65 21.04 -11.88 -2.39
C PHE A 65 20.61 -11.17 -1.10
N ASP A 66 19.31 -11.17 -0.81
CA ASP A 66 18.70 -10.50 0.35
C ASP A 66 18.90 -8.97 0.38
N PHE A 67 19.23 -8.38 -0.78
CA PHE A 67 19.24 -6.94 -0.94
C PHE A 67 17.80 -6.46 -1.09
N GLU A 68 17.34 -5.75 -0.08
CA GLU A 68 15.95 -5.28 0.03
C GLU A 68 15.90 -3.76 -0.09
N SER A 69 14.89 -3.28 -0.78
CA SER A 69 14.50 -1.88 -0.82
C SER A 69 13.00 -1.73 -0.69
N TYR A 70 12.56 -0.62 -0.15
CA TYR A 70 11.15 -0.27 -0.15
C TYR A 70 10.96 1.24 -0.37
N GLY A 71 9.80 1.58 -0.89
CA GLY A 71 9.38 2.94 -1.14
C GLY A 71 7.89 3.10 -0.88
N THR A 72 7.45 4.32 -0.69
CA THR A 72 6.04 4.62 -0.44
C THR A 72 5.46 5.48 -1.54
N SER A 73 4.16 5.34 -1.76
CA SER A 73 3.39 6.33 -2.49
C SER A 73 3.17 7.56 -1.63
N PRO A 74 2.74 8.69 -2.21
CA PRO A 74 2.08 9.73 -1.45
C PRO A 74 0.96 9.14 -0.61
N SER A 75 0.87 9.57 0.66
CA SER A 75 -0.24 9.24 1.55
C SER A 75 -1.38 10.22 1.34
N PHE A 76 -2.61 9.77 1.59
CA PHE A 76 -3.77 10.64 1.50
C PHE A 76 -4.71 10.46 2.69
N PRO A 77 -5.41 11.53 3.11
CA PRO A 77 -6.27 11.49 4.28
C PRO A 77 -7.56 10.71 4.01
N VAL A 78 -8.04 10.06 5.07
CA VAL A 78 -9.36 9.44 5.12
C VAL A 78 -10.19 10.19 6.17
N PRO A 79 -11.44 10.55 5.89
CA PRO A 79 -12.30 11.16 6.90
C PRO A 79 -12.41 10.26 8.14
N ASP A 80 -12.20 10.83 9.33
CA ASP A 80 -12.19 10.08 10.59
C ASP A 80 -13.47 9.25 10.78
N ARG A 81 -14.62 9.79 10.36
CA ARG A 81 -15.91 9.10 10.41
C ARG A 81 -16.00 7.83 9.56
N LEU A 82 -15.11 7.69 8.56
CA LEU A 82 -15.07 6.55 7.65
C LEU A 82 -13.95 5.57 8.01
N ALA A 83 -13.02 5.95 8.88
CA ALA A 83 -11.85 5.15 9.19
C ALA A 83 -12.19 3.77 9.73
N GLU A 84 -13.16 3.64 10.61
CA GLU A 84 -13.61 2.34 11.14
C GLU A 84 -14.15 1.42 10.04
N ASP A 85 -14.94 1.98 9.12
CA ASP A 85 -15.49 1.21 8.00
C ASP A 85 -14.39 0.77 7.04
N VAL A 86 -13.41 1.65 6.76
CA VAL A 86 -12.24 1.30 5.94
C VAL A 86 -11.41 0.18 6.58
N ILE A 87 -11.25 0.21 7.90
CA ILE A 87 -10.54 -0.85 8.64
C ILE A 87 -11.26 -2.19 8.57
N ARG A 88 -12.60 -2.17 8.64
CA ARG A 88 -13.42 -3.40 8.61
C ARG A 88 -13.59 -3.99 7.22
N THR A 89 -13.54 -3.17 6.19
CA THR A 89 -13.76 -3.56 4.79
C THR A 89 -12.55 -3.15 3.94
N ASP A 90 -12.75 -2.20 3.07
CA ASP A 90 -11.71 -1.52 2.31
C ASP A 90 -12.22 -0.15 1.83
N LEU A 91 -11.29 0.66 1.32
CA LEU A 91 -11.62 2.01 0.86
C LEU A 91 -12.63 2.01 -0.29
N SER A 92 -12.52 1.08 -1.23
CA SER A 92 -13.43 1.03 -2.39
C SER A 92 -14.87 0.81 -1.94
N GLN A 93 -15.10 -0.16 -1.06
CA GLN A 93 -16.44 -0.45 -0.54
C GLN A 93 -17.02 0.73 0.24
N VAL A 94 -16.19 1.44 1.01
CA VAL A 94 -16.63 2.62 1.76
C VAL A 94 -16.98 3.76 0.80
N MET A 95 -16.17 4.00 -0.23
CA MET A 95 -16.43 5.04 -1.21
C MET A 95 -17.69 4.76 -2.03
N ASP A 96 -17.99 3.50 -2.33
CA ASP A 96 -19.21 3.08 -2.99
C ASP A 96 -20.45 3.50 -2.20
N LYS A 97 -20.41 3.31 -0.87
CA LYS A 97 -21.51 3.71 0.02
C LYS A 97 -21.67 5.23 0.14
N VAL A 98 -20.57 5.97 0.12
CA VAL A 98 -20.56 7.41 0.37
C VAL A 98 -20.93 8.21 -0.88
N LEU A 99 -20.47 7.77 -2.05
CA LEU A 99 -20.64 8.48 -3.32
C LEU A 99 -21.84 8.02 -4.15
N GLY A 100 -22.55 6.99 -3.67
CA GLY A 100 -23.70 6.41 -4.32
C GLY A 100 -23.36 5.47 -5.47
N GLU A 101 -24.33 4.62 -5.82
CA GLU A 101 -24.17 3.54 -6.80
C GLU A 101 -24.20 4.05 -8.25
N ASP A 102 -23.25 4.83 -8.66
CA ASP A 102 -23.00 5.00 -10.08
C ASP A 102 -22.08 3.87 -10.55
N LYS A 103 -22.67 2.72 -10.90
CA LYS A 103 -21.96 1.48 -11.24
C LYS A 103 -20.97 1.63 -12.40
N GLU A 104 -21.17 2.60 -13.29
CA GLU A 104 -20.21 2.88 -14.37
C GLU A 104 -18.95 3.58 -13.86
N ARG A 105 -19.04 4.33 -12.77
CA ARG A 105 -17.89 4.96 -12.12
C ARG A 105 -17.05 3.97 -11.30
N HIS A 106 -17.65 2.93 -10.74
CA HIS A 106 -17.03 2.05 -9.77
C HIS A 106 -16.13 0.97 -10.36
N ASN A 107 -16.48 0.42 -11.51
CA ASN A 107 -15.76 -0.72 -12.09
C ASN A 107 -14.34 -0.40 -12.59
N GLN A 108 -13.95 0.87 -12.65
CA GLN A 108 -12.65 1.30 -13.19
C GLN A 108 -11.87 2.27 -12.31
N LYS A 109 -12.44 2.79 -11.22
CA LYS A 109 -11.86 3.90 -10.47
C LYS A 109 -11.65 3.52 -9.02
N GLY A 110 -10.39 3.31 -8.61
CA GLY A 110 -10.06 3.14 -7.20
C GLY A 110 -10.48 4.34 -6.34
N GLY A 111 -10.63 4.15 -5.03
CA GLY A 111 -11.09 5.18 -4.09
C GLY A 111 -10.32 6.50 -4.20
N ILE A 112 -9.02 6.47 -4.44
CA ILE A 112 -8.20 7.67 -4.62
C ILE A 112 -8.61 8.50 -5.84
N GLN A 113 -9.00 7.85 -6.93
CA GLN A 113 -9.43 8.55 -8.14
C GLN A 113 -10.73 9.32 -7.91
N LEU A 114 -11.64 8.76 -7.10
CA LEU A 114 -12.86 9.43 -6.69
C LEU A 114 -12.57 10.61 -5.76
N LEU A 115 -11.74 10.38 -4.73
CA LEU A 115 -11.37 11.41 -3.75
C LEU A 115 -10.61 12.60 -4.36
N THR A 116 -9.87 12.38 -5.43
CA THR A 116 -9.09 13.43 -6.12
C THR A 116 -9.79 14.00 -7.35
N HIS A 117 -11.05 13.69 -7.56
CA HIS A 117 -11.78 14.11 -8.76
C HIS A 117 -11.04 13.77 -10.06
N ASN A 118 -10.57 12.54 -10.18
CA ASN A 118 -9.80 11.98 -11.32
C ASN A 118 -8.40 12.59 -11.53
N LYS A 119 -7.82 13.25 -10.54
CA LYS A 119 -6.44 13.80 -10.65
C LYS A 119 -5.37 12.75 -10.43
N VAL A 120 -5.64 11.76 -9.57
CA VAL A 120 -4.70 10.68 -9.23
C VAL A 120 -5.41 9.35 -9.33
N THR A 121 -4.74 8.37 -9.92
CA THR A 121 -5.23 6.99 -10.03
C THR A 121 -4.51 6.06 -9.07
N ARG A 122 -5.06 4.88 -8.86
CA ARG A 122 -4.37 3.81 -8.11
C ARG A 122 -3.06 3.39 -8.80
N VAL A 123 -3.06 3.41 -10.14
CA VAL A 123 -1.86 3.09 -10.94
C VAL A 123 -0.76 4.12 -10.69
N ASP A 124 -1.09 5.41 -10.67
CA ASP A 124 -0.13 6.48 -10.38
C ASP A 124 0.55 6.27 -9.01
N LEU A 125 -0.23 5.96 -7.97
CA LEU A 125 0.32 5.71 -6.64
C LEU A 125 1.21 4.46 -6.59
N THR A 126 0.79 3.39 -7.26
CA THR A 126 1.57 2.15 -7.35
C THR A 126 2.89 2.38 -8.06
N GLU A 127 2.88 3.07 -9.19
CA GLU A 127 4.06 3.43 -9.94
C GLU A 127 5.04 4.25 -9.09
N MET A 128 4.56 5.29 -8.42
CA MET A 128 5.40 6.12 -7.55
C MET A 128 6.03 5.32 -6.42
N ALA A 129 5.31 4.42 -5.77
CA ALA A 129 5.86 3.58 -4.71
C ALA A 129 7.00 2.68 -5.22
N PHE A 130 6.84 2.08 -6.40
CA PHE A 130 7.91 1.27 -7.02
C PHE A 130 9.08 2.09 -7.50
N ILE A 131 8.87 3.27 -8.09
CA ILE A 131 9.95 4.19 -8.46
C ILE A 131 10.80 4.54 -7.23
N MET A 132 10.15 4.86 -6.10
CA MET A 132 10.85 5.18 -4.85
C MET A 132 11.62 3.95 -4.31
N ALA A 133 11.05 2.76 -4.38
CA ALA A 133 11.75 1.54 -3.98
C ALA A 133 12.97 1.23 -4.89
N LEU A 134 12.92 1.57 -6.17
CA LEU A 134 14.01 1.35 -7.12
C LEU A 134 15.21 2.25 -6.87
N THR A 135 15.08 3.36 -6.14
CA THR A 135 16.20 4.31 -5.92
C THR A 135 17.43 3.62 -5.35
N LYS A 136 17.26 2.68 -4.44
CA LYS A 136 18.35 1.91 -3.84
C LYS A 136 19.05 0.98 -4.86
N TYR A 137 18.30 0.39 -5.78
CA TYR A 137 18.85 -0.45 -6.83
C TYR A 137 19.60 0.37 -7.89
N ILE A 138 19.05 1.49 -8.32
CA ILE A 138 19.65 2.39 -9.30
C ILE A 138 20.95 2.99 -8.78
N ASN A 139 21.05 3.26 -7.48
CA ASN A 139 22.19 3.88 -6.84
C ASN A 139 22.90 2.92 -5.86
N GLY A 140 22.95 1.64 -6.17
CA GLY A 140 23.41 0.58 -5.25
C GLY A 140 24.78 0.85 -4.61
N ASP A 141 25.69 1.51 -5.30
CA ASP A 141 27.03 1.84 -4.77
C ASP A 141 26.98 2.87 -3.62
N THR A 142 25.93 3.68 -3.57
CA THR A 142 25.71 4.64 -2.45
C THR A 142 25.26 3.92 -1.15
N TRP A 143 24.71 2.73 -1.26
CA TRP A 143 24.22 1.94 -0.12
C TRP A 143 25.17 0.81 0.30
N LYS A 144 26.29 0.66 -0.36
CA LYS A 144 27.37 -0.26 0.03
C LYS A 144 28.43 0.47 0.92
#